data_922abcb1c19571b4e85116e476891a1e
#
_entry.id   922abcb1c19571b4e85116e476891a1e
#
_cell.length_a   1.000
_cell.length_b   1.000
_cell.length_c   1.000
_cell.angle_alpha   90.00
_cell.angle_beta   90.00
_cell.angle_gamma   90.00
#
_symmetry.space_group_name_H-M   'P 1'
#
loop_
_entity.id
_entity.type
_entity.pdbx_description
1 polymer ?
#
loop_
_entity_poly.entity_id
_entity_poly.type
_entity_poly.pdbx_seq_one_letter_code
_entity_poly.pdbx_strand_id
1 'polypeptide(L)'
;MSYKFDEASYKDNSGNLIEPPLKLEYLIDEKKNDEKLFEQKYHRKLFCPECHTPQLSLVSSKNGIDFFLRGFKKQPHTNNCSYSFDSVNKTAISELLNNTDSREFVNKKLNGLISSLLKRQILKQNPLLVKIELDKISTDDIEKHDLRNRQIIRRLPTKSLTSPFGDDDYKVPKLFYGNVDIKFNKRTNSSNGSVFYSLAIFLRKTNSIVCSIKMSETVFLHLQTPFAVKDDVKYTNVLLAVATTLNKNGSYVDGKISYSDYCVIDVI
;
A
#
# COMPACT_ATOMS: atom_id res chain seq x y z
N MET A 1 5.84 -9.61 17.43
CA MET A 1 6.02 -9.21 16.02
C MET A 1 5.80 -7.73 15.91
N SER A 2 6.71 -6.99 15.28
CA SER A 2 6.55 -5.54 15.08
C SER A 2 5.88 -5.32 13.74
N TYR A 3 4.76 -4.61 13.74
CA TYR A 3 4.14 -4.16 12.50
C TYR A 3 5.07 -3.14 11.85
N LYS A 4 5.30 -3.28 10.56
CA LYS A 4 5.97 -2.24 9.77
C LYS A 4 4.90 -1.32 9.20
N PHE A 5 4.94 -0.07 9.66
CA PHE A 5 4.09 1.00 9.14
C PHE A 5 4.85 1.73 8.04
N ASP A 6 4.19 2.06 6.95
CA ASP A 6 4.77 2.87 5.86
C ASP A 6 4.57 4.37 6.09
N GLU A 7 3.75 4.72 7.08
CA GLU A 7 3.42 6.10 7.44
C GLU A 7 2.97 6.20 8.89
N ALA A 8 2.97 7.41 9.43
CA ALA A 8 2.49 7.72 10.78
C ALA A 8 1.66 8.99 10.77
N SER A 9 0.57 9.01 11.53
CA SER A 9 -0.11 10.26 11.88
C SER A 9 0.73 11.04 12.88
N TYR A 10 0.80 12.35 12.69
CA TYR A 10 1.54 13.25 13.56
C TYR A 10 0.57 14.16 14.31
N LYS A 11 0.77 14.28 15.64
CA LYS A 11 0.07 15.26 16.46
C LYS A 11 1.02 16.37 16.86
N ASP A 12 0.59 17.62 16.73
CA ASP A 12 1.34 18.80 17.14
C ASP A 12 1.46 18.91 18.67
N ASN A 13 2.08 19.99 19.15
CA ASN A 13 2.24 20.24 20.59
C ASN A 13 0.90 20.48 21.32
N SER A 14 -0.14 20.87 20.58
CA SER A 14 -1.50 21.07 21.10
C SER A 14 -2.33 19.80 21.05
N GLY A 15 -1.78 18.69 20.52
CA GLY A 15 -2.48 17.42 20.37
C GLY A 15 -3.35 17.32 19.12
N ASN A 16 -3.33 18.34 18.24
CA ASN A 16 -4.08 18.31 16.99
C ASN A 16 -3.44 17.37 15.99
N LEU A 17 -4.28 16.59 15.30
CA LEU A 17 -3.83 15.72 14.23
C LEU A 17 -3.48 16.57 12.99
N ILE A 18 -2.26 16.38 12.50
CA ILE A 18 -1.79 17.02 11.27
C ILE A 18 -1.95 16.06 10.11
N GLU A 19 -2.75 16.45 9.14
CA GLU A 19 -2.98 15.71 7.90
C GLU A 19 -2.17 16.32 6.73
N PRO A 20 -1.72 15.52 5.77
CA PRO A 20 -1.83 14.05 5.71
C PRO A 20 -0.80 13.34 6.60
N PRO A 21 -0.95 12.01 6.87
CA PRO A 21 0.05 11.23 7.58
C PRO A 21 1.44 11.35 6.95
N LEU A 22 2.46 11.34 7.79
CA LEU A 22 3.85 11.45 7.38
C LEU A 22 4.35 10.11 6.83
N LYS A 23 4.96 10.12 5.67
CA LYS A 23 5.57 8.92 5.07
C LYS A 23 6.83 8.52 5.83
N LEU A 24 7.07 7.21 5.91
CA LEU A 24 8.28 6.65 6.51
C LEU A 24 9.56 7.23 5.90
N GLU A 25 9.62 7.37 4.56
CA GLU A 25 10.77 7.97 3.86
C GLU A 25 11.07 9.39 4.35
N TYR A 26 10.04 10.21 4.46
CA TYR A 26 10.18 11.58 4.96
C TYR A 26 10.73 11.60 6.40
N LEU A 27 10.21 10.72 7.27
CA LEU A 27 10.68 10.62 8.66
C LEU A 27 12.13 10.11 8.74
N ILE A 28 12.54 9.22 7.83
CA ILE A 28 13.93 8.75 7.75
C ILE A 28 14.85 9.90 7.33
N ASP A 29 14.46 10.68 6.32
CA ASP A 29 15.26 11.79 5.82
C ASP A 29 15.41 12.89 6.90
N GLU A 30 14.32 13.24 7.58
CA GLU A 30 14.37 14.19 8.72
C GLU A 30 15.31 13.72 9.82
N LYS A 31 15.23 12.43 10.21
CA LYS A 31 16.09 11.87 11.25
C LYS A 31 17.56 11.80 10.86
N LYS A 32 17.87 11.50 9.60
CA LYS A 32 19.24 11.46 9.08
C LYS A 32 19.85 12.86 8.97
N ASN A 33 19.03 13.87 8.66
CA ASN A 33 19.49 15.25 8.55
C ASN A 33 19.83 15.86 9.91
N ASP A 34 18.97 15.70 10.91
CA ASP A 34 19.21 16.15 12.28
C ASP A 34 18.43 15.30 13.29
N GLU A 35 19.11 14.35 13.91
CA GLU A 35 18.50 13.45 14.90
C GLU A 35 17.99 14.18 16.14
N LYS A 36 18.67 15.23 16.60
CA LYS A 36 18.24 15.98 17.79
C LYS A 36 16.95 16.75 17.51
N LEU A 37 16.89 17.42 16.37
CA LEU A 37 15.69 18.13 15.94
C LEU A 37 14.54 17.17 15.68
N PHE A 38 14.81 16.02 15.07
CA PHE A 38 13.84 14.95 14.87
C PHE A 38 13.22 14.49 16.18
N GLU A 39 14.04 14.18 17.21
CA GLU A 39 13.53 13.74 18.49
C GLU A 39 12.70 14.84 19.19
N GLN A 40 13.11 16.11 19.12
CA GLN A 40 12.32 17.22 19.67
C GLN A 40 10.96 17.35 18.98
N LYS A 41 10.91 17.19 17.67
CA LYS A 41 9.71 17.39 16.86
C LYS A 41 8.75 16.21 16.95
N TYR A 42 9.26 14.97 16.91
CA TYR A 42 8.45 13.77 16.71
C TYR A 42 8.40 12.82 17.92
N HIS A 43 9.21 13.04 18.96
CA HIS A 43 9.20 12.19 20.14
C HIS A 43 7.80 12.09 20.74
N ARG A 44 7.27 10.86 20.84
CA ARG A 44 5.92 10.55 21.34
C ARG A 44 4.74 11.22 20.60
N LYS A 45 4.95 11.75 19.39
CA LYS A 45 3.92 12.45 18.62
C LYS A 45 3.53 11.73 17.33
N LEU A 46 4.14 10.59 17.06
CA LEU A 46 3.77 9.73 15.95
C LEU A 46 2.78 8.67 16.42
N PHE A 47 1.75 8.40 15.63
CA PHE A 47 0.67 7.49 15.98
C PHE A 47 0.29 6.62 14.78
N CYS A 48 -0.48 5.55 15.03
CA CYS A 48 -1.05 4.73 13.98
C CYS A 48 -1.81 5.60 12.96
N PRO A 49 -1.57 5.44 11.65
CA PRO A 49 -2.18 6.30 10.64
C PRO A 49 -3.68 6.11 10.49
N GLU A 50 -4.23 5.00 10.99
CA GLU A 50 -5.65 4.69 10.86
C GLU A 50 -6.45 5.01 12.13
N CYS A 51 -6.03 4.50 13.27
CA CYS A 51 -6.78 4.67 14.52
C CYS A 51 -6.24 5.74 15.46
N HIS A 52 -5.09 6.33 15.17
CA HIS A 52 -4.44 7.39 15.95
C HIS A 52 -4.21 7.05 17.44
N THR A 53 -4.29 5.75 17.80
CA THR A 53 -4.25 5.33 19.19
C THR A 53 -2.87 4.82 19.63
N PRO A 54 -2.30 3.75 19.04
CA PRO A 54 -0.96 3.38 19.46
C PRO A 54 0.06 4.39 18.98
N GLN A 55 0.90 4.79 19.92
CA GLN A 55 2.05 5.61 19.65
C GLN A 55 3.10 4.83 18.87
N LEU A 56 3.72 5.47 17.90
CA LEU A 56 4.78 4.89 17.08
C LEU A 56 6.12 5.56 17.37
N SER A 57 7.20 4.84 17.15
CA SER A 57 8.55 5.38 17.14
C SER A 57 9.30 4.92 15.88
N LEU A 58 10.13 5.81 15.32
CA LEU A 58 11.05 5.45 14.25
C LEU A 58 12.30 4.83 14.88
N VAL A 59 12.51 3.54 14.58
CA VAL A 59 13.65 2.77 15.09
C VAL A 59 14.50 2.28 13.93
N SER A 60 15.82 2.15 14.18
CA SER A 60 16.74 1.52 13.23
C SER A 60 16.86 0.02 13.48
N SER A 61 17.19 -0.73 12.44
CA SER A 61 17.61 -2.13 12.56
C SER A 61 18.92 -2.23 13.34
N LYS A 62 19.27 -3.44 13.80
CA LYS A 62 20.54 -3.69 14.51
C LYS A 62 21.78 -3.24 13.71
N ASN A 63 21.67 -3.24 12.39
CA ASN A 63 22.76 -2.85 11.48
C ASN A 63 22.78 -1.35 11.21
N GLY A 64 21.83 -0.55 11.74
CA GLY A 64 21.73 0.89 11.49
C GLY A 64 21.31 1.30 10.06
N ILE A 65 21.10 0.31 9.18
CA ILE A 65 20.85 0.55 7.74
C ILE A 65 19.35 0.76 7.47
N ASP A 66 18.50 -0.07 8.07
CA ASP A 66 17.05 -0.03 7.84
C ASP A 66 16.35 0.69 8.98
N PHE A 67 15.42 1.55 8.62
CA PHE A 67 14.52 2.22 9.56
C PHE A 67 13.09 1.70 9.39
N PHE A 68 12.36 1.61 10.49
CA PHE A 68 10.95 1.21 10.48
C PHE A 68 10.19 1.86 11.64
N LEU A 69 8.90 2.07 11.44
CA LEU A 69 7.99 2.52 12.49
C LEU A 69 7.54 1.33 13.34
N ARG A 70 7.64 1.48 14.65
CA ARG A 70 7.29 0.46 15.65
C ARG A 70 6.27 1.00 16.64
N GLY A 71 5.17 0.26 16.83
CA GLY A 71 4.18 0.54 17.86
C GLY A 71 4.66 0.14 19.26
N PHE A 72 4.21 0.86 20.27
CA PHE A 72 4.44 0.49 21.66
C PHE A 72 3.57 -0.72 22.04
N LYS A 73 4.20 -1.79 22.55
CA LYS A 73 3.53 -3.06 22.86
C LYS A 73 2.35 -2.98 23.85
N LYS A 74 2.32 -1.93 24.67
CA LYS A 74 1.29 -1.74 25.72
C LYS A 74 0.09 -0.91 25.28
N GLN A 75 0.10 -0.39 24.05
CA GLN A 75 -1.00 0.43 23.54
C GLN A 75 -1.71 -0.33 22.43
N PRO A 76 -2.88 -0.91 22.68
CA PRO A 76 -3.62 -1.62 21.64
C PRO A 76 -4.20 -0.64 20.62
N HIS A 77 -4.34 -1.12 19.39
CA HIS A 77 -5.15 -0.44 18.39
C HIS A 77 -6.64 -0.50 18.79
N THR A 78 -7.44 0.38 18.22
CA THR A 78 -8.91 0.24 18.34
C THR A 78 -9.39 -1.02 17.62
N ASN A 79 -10.53 -1.57 18.03
CA ASN A 79 -11.07 -2.83 17.51
C ASN A 79 -11.29 -2.84 15.98
N ASN A 80 -11.46 -1.68 15.36
CA ASN A 80 -11.71 -1.54 13.93
C ASN A 80 -10.44 -1.17 13.12
N CYS A 81 -9.29 -1.04 13.77
CA CYS A 81 -8.05 -0.68 13.11
C CYS A 81 -7.46 -1.87 12.33
N SER A 82 -7.08 -1.67 11.08
CA SER A 82 -6.46 -2.72 10.28
C SER A 82 -5.10 -3.19 10.83
N TYR A 83 -4.47 -2.36 11.66
CA TYR A 83 -3.21 -2.66 12.35
C TYR A 83 -3.41 -3.34 13.72
N SER A 84 -4.66 -3.56 14.18
CA SER A 84 -4.93 -4.10 15.53
C SER A 84 -4.65 -5.59 15.69
N PHE A 85 -4.36 -6.29 14.60
CA PHE A 85 -4.39 -7.74 14.59
C PHE A 85 -3.00 -8.36 14.42
N ASP A 86 -2.70 -9.35 15.25
CA ASP A 86 -1.60 -10.27 15.05
C ASP A 86 -1.69 -10.90 13.66
N SER A 87 -0.55 -11.12 13.04
CA SER A 87 -0.40 -11.55 11.66
C SER A 87 -1.47 -12.57 11.25
N VAL A 88 -2.36 -12.19 10.35
CA VAL A 88 -3.23 -13.16 9.69
C VAL A 88 -2.34 -14.23 9.07
N ASN A 89 -2.67 -15.49 9.31
CA ASN A 89 -1.94 -16.62 8.77
C ASN A 89 -1.78 -16.43 7.24
N LYS A 90 -0.55 -16.52 6.74
CA LYS A 90 -0.22 -16.38 5.31
C LYS A 90 -1.10 -17.27 4.43
N THR A 91 -1.43 -18.46 4.91
CA THR A 91 -2.34 -19.41 4.26
C THR A 91 -3.73 -18.82 4.09
N ALA A 92 -4.31 -18.23 5.16
CA ALA A 92 -5.65 -17.64 5.10
C ALA A 92 -5.73 -16.44 4.14
N ILE A 93 -4.67 -15.64 4.04
CA ILE A 93 -4.61 -14.53 3.07
C ILE A 93 -4.49 -15.08 1.64
N SER A 94 -3.67 -16.12 1.43
CA SER A 94 -3.54 -16.74 0.11
C SER A 94 -4.85 -17.39 -0.34
N GLU A 95 -5.54 -18.07 0.56
CA GLU A 95 -6.86 -18.64 0.30
C GLU A 95 -7.87 -17.55 -0.07
N LEU A 96 -7.86 -16.43 0.66
CA LEU A 96 -8.73 -15.29 0.39
C LEU A 96 -8.47 -14.70 -1.00
N LEU A 97 -7.20 -14.49 -1.39
CA LEU A 97 -6.88 -13.95 -2.72
C LEU A 97 -7.16 -14.94 -3.86
N ASN A 98 -7.32 -16.22 -3.55
CA ASN A 98 -7.73 -17.24 -4.52
C ASN A 98 -9.25 -17.47 -4.56
N ASN A 99 -10.00 -16.92 -3.60
CA ASN A 99 -11.46 -17.08 -3.52
C ASN A 99 -12.16 -16.01 -4.37
N THR A 100 -13.08 -16.48 -5.26
CA THR A 100 -13.88 -15.61 -6.12
C THR A 100 -14.76 -14.64 -5.35
N ASP A 101 -15.34 -15.08 -4.21
CA ASP A 101 -16.27 -14.28 -3.41
C ASP A 101 -15.59 -13.11 -2.68
N SER A 102 -14.28 -13.18 -2.56
CA SER A 102 -13.49 -12.13 -1.90
C SER A 102 -13.06 -10.99 -2.82
N ARG A 103 -13.22 -11.14 -4.13
CA ARG A 103 -12.73 -10.19 -5.14
C ARG A 103 -13.29 -8.78 -4.95
N GLU A 104 -14.61 -8.69 -4.79
CA GLU A 104 -15.29 -7.41 -4.62
C GLU A 104 -14.77 -6.65 -3.39
N PHE A 105 -14.56 -7.35 -2.28
CA PHE A 105 -14.06 -6.75 -1.06
C PHE A 105 -12.61 -6.29 -1.18
N VAL A 106 -11.74 -7.08 -1.84
CA VAL A 106 -10.36 -6.69 -2.11
C VAL A 106 -10.35 -5.46 -3.03
N ASN A 107 -11.17 -5.46 -4.08
CA ASN A 107 -11.31 -4.33 -5.00
C ASN A 107 -11.77 -3.06 -4.27
N LYS A 108 -12.80 -3.14 -3.41
CA LYS A 108 -13.24 -2.02 -2.58
C LYS A 108 -12.11 -1.47 -1.71
N LYS A 109 -11.29 -2.32 -1.12
CA LYS A 109 -10.13 -1.89 -0.33
C LYS A 109 -9.05 -1.22 -1.19
N LEU A 110 -8.77 -1.74 -2.39
CA LEU A 110 -7.84 -1.10 -3.33
C LEU A 110 -8.34 0.28 -3.77
N ASN A 111 -9.62 0.42 -4.09
CA ASN A 111 -10.25 1.72 -4.41
C ASN A 111 -10.14 2.71 -3.23
N GLY A 112 -10.31 2.24 -2.00
CA GLY A 112 -10.10 3.06 -0.80
C GLY A 112 -8.66 3.57 -0.68
N LEU A 113 -7.65 2.77 -1.04
CA LEU A 113 -6.25 3.20 -1.07
C LEU A 113 -6.01 4.26 -2.15
N ILE A 114 -6.57 4.09 -3.36
CA ILE A 114 -6.51 5.09 -4.44
C ILE A 114 -7.16 6.40 -4.01
N SER A 115 -8.36 6.35 -3.45
CA SER A 115 -9.06 7.53 -2.94
C SER A 115 -8.24 8.28 -1.87
N SER A 116 -7.56 7.55 -0.99
CA SER A 116 -6.66 8.13 0.00
C SER A 116 -5.43 8.80 -0.63
N LEU A 117 -4.88 8.23 -1.71
CA LEU A 117 -3.77 8.82 -2.46
C LEU A 117 -4.22 10.10 -3.18
N LEU A 118 -5.39 10.08 -3.84
CA LEU A 118 -5.99 11.25 -4.49
C LEU A 118 -6.21 12.39 -3.49
N LYS A 119 -6.84 12.10 -2.35
CA LYS A 119 -7.03 13.08 -1.28
C LYS A 119 -5.73 13.75 -0.88
N ARG A 120 -4.67 12.96 -0.69
CA ARG A 120 -3.33 13.48 -0.35
C ARG A 120 -2.73 14.37 -1.43
N GLN A 121 -2.98 14.07 -2.71
CA GLN A 121 -2.50 14.92 -3.81
C GLN A 121 -3.25 16.26 -3.85
N ILE A 122 -4.58 16.23 -3.72
CA ILE A 122 -5.43 17.44 -3.67
C ILE A 122 -5.01 18.34 -2.51
N LEU A 123 -4.81 17.76 -1.31
CA LEU A 123 -4.36 18.52 -0.12
C LEU A 123 -2.97 19.15 -0.31
N LYS A 124 -2.07 18.50 -1.05
CA LYS A 124 -0.76 19.07 -1.37
C LYS A 124 -0.83 20.24 -2.34
N GLN A 125 -1.76 20.19 -3.31
CA GLN A 125 -1.93 21.23 -4.30
C GLN A 125 -2.71 22.44 -3.76
N ASN A 126 -3.64 22.22 -2.81
CA ASN A 126 -4.49 23.23 -2.22
C ASN A 126 -4.61 23.06 -0.69
N PRO A 127 -3.66 23.57 0.10
CA PRO A 127 -3.70 23.46 1.56
C PRO A 127 -4.95 24.10 2.21
N LEU A 128 -5.61 25.02 1.52
CA LEU A 128 -6.81 25.71 2.01
C LEU A 128 -8.10 24.88 1.90
N LEU A 129 -8.11 23.77 1.18
CA LEU A 129 -9.28 22.89 1.02
C LEU A 129 -9.48 21.90 2.19
N VAL A 130 -8.85 22.12 3.32
CA VAL A 130 -8.92 21.29 4.55
C VAL A 130 -10.34 21.14 5.12
N LYS A 131 -11.34 21.91 4.64
CA LYS A 131 -12.72 21.93 5.17
C LYS A 131 -13.76 21.16 4.36
N ILE A 132 -13.41 20.53 3.25
CA ILE A 132 -14.38 19.67 2.56
C ILE A 132 -14.35 18.31 3.24
N GLU A 133 -15.33 18.06 4.10
CA GLU A 133 -15.68 16.72 4.58
C GLU A 133 -16.03 15.87 3.35
N LEU A 134 -15.06 15.11 2.87
CA LEU A 134 -15.35 14.02 1.96
C LEU A 134 -16.12 12.99 2.79
N ASP A 135 -17.38 12.80 2.44
CA ASP A 135 -18.29 11.85 3.04
C ASP A 135 -17.56 10.55 3.39
N LYS A 136 -17.69 10.16 4.63
CA LYS A 136 -17.31 8.84 5.10
C LYS A 136 -18.02 7.86 4.18
N ILE A 137 -17.27 7.16 3.33
CA ILE A 137 -17.80 6.00 2.63
C ILE A 137 -18.20 5.03 3.73
N SER A 138 -19.49 5.00 4.02
CA SER A 138 -20.05 4.15 5.04
C SER A 138 -19.81 2.70 4.61
N THR A 139 -19.10 1.97 5.42
CA THR A 139 -18.87 0.54 5.24
C THR A 139 -20.04 -0.31 5.72
N ASP A 140 -21.21 0.30 5.98
CA ASP A 140 -22.30 -0.33 6.73
C ASP A 140 -23.33 -1.08 5.87
N ASP A 141 -23.29 -0.96 4.54
CA ASP A 141 -24.32 -1.55 3.66
C ASP A 141 -23.98 -2.95 3.13
N ILE A 142 -23.16 -3.73 3.81
CA ILE A 142 -22.83 -5.07 3.36
C ILE A 142 -23.44 -6.11 4.28
N GLU A 143 -24.45 -6.82 3.74
CA GLU A 143 -25.16 -7.91 4.40
C GLU A 143 -24.26 -8.95 5.09
N LYS A 144 -24.83 -9.60 6.11
CA LYS A 144 -24.21 -10.46 7.14
C LYS A 144 -23.46 -11.73 6.65
N HIS A 145 -23.20 -11.91 5.34
CA HIS A 145 -22.85 -13.21 4.79
C HIS A 145 -21.39 -13.66 4.86
N ASP A 146 -20.41 -12.84 5.29
CA ASP A 146 -19.06 -13.38 5.50
C ASP A 146 -18.16 -12.57 6.46
N LEU A 147 -18.49 -12.62 7.74
CA LEU A 147 -17.74 -11.93 8.80
C LEU A 147 -16.24 -12.31 8.84
N ARG A 148 -15.91 -13.57 8.51
CA ARG A 148 -14.52 -14.07 8.55
C ARG A 148 -13.69 -13.46 7.44
N ASN A 149 -14.18 -13.51 6.19
CA ASN A 149 -13.47 -12.95 5.03
C ASN A 149 -13.35 -11.43 5.15
N ARG A 150 -14.38 -10.72 5.63
CA ARG A 150 -14.33 -9.28 5.94
C ARG A 150 -13.25 -8.94 6.96
N GLN A 151 -13.13 -9.73 8.02
CA GLN A 151 -12.10 -9.53 9.04
C GLN A 151 -10.70 -9.74 8.45
N ILE A 152 -10.51 -10.75 7.60
CA ILE A 152 -9.24 -11.01 6.92
C ILE A 152 -8.89 -9.87 5.97
N ILE A 153 -9.85 -9.36 5.17
CA ILE A 153 -9.62 -8.26 4.22
C ILE A 153 -9.29 -6.96 4.93
N ARG A 154 -9.96 -6.64 6.04
CA ARG A 154 -9.59 -5.50 6.88
C ARG A 154 -8.15 -5.60 7.40
N ARG A 155 -7.63 -6.82 7.53
CA ARG A 155 -6.29 -7.16 8.04
C ARG A 155 -5.23 -7.35 6.95
N LEU A 156 -5.59 -7.25 5.65
CA LEU A 156 -4.59 -7.37 4.59
C LEU A 156 -3.52 -6.29 4.79
N PRO A 157 -2.25 -6.70 4.97
CA PRO A 157 -1.17 -5.74 5.16
C PRO A 157 -1.01 -4.88 3.91
N THR A 158 -0.75 -3.61 4.11
CA THR A 158 -0.50 -2.65 3.03
C THR A 158 0.98 -2.29 2.96
N LYS A 159 1.47 -1.96 1.77
CA LYS A 159 2.84 -1.51 1.55
C LYS A 159 2.90 -0.46 0.44
N SER A 160 3.57 0.66 0.71
CA SER A 160 3.83 1.66 -0.32
C SER A 160 4.83 1.14 -1.35
N LEU A 161 4.50 1.29 -2.64
CA LEU A 161 5.40 1.01 -3.76
C LEU A 161 6.58 1.99 -3.85
N THR A 162 6.45 3.15 -3.19
CA THR A 162 7.50 4.17 -3.18
C THR A 162 8.45 4.04 -2.00
N SER A 163 8.17 3.12 -1.06
CA SER A 163 9.04 2.80 0.07
C SER A 163 9.93 1.59 -0.22
N PRO A 164 11.16 1.55 0.30
CA PRO A 164 12.02 0.38 0.14
C PRO A 164 11.36 -0.92 0.63
N PHE A 165 11.55 -2.00 -0.11
CA PHE A 165 11.06 -3.32 0.30
C PHE A 165 12.06 -3.99 1.24
N GLY A 166 11.56 -4.50 2.36
CA GLY A 166 12.31 -5.37 3.28
C GLY A 166 11.97 -6.85 3.06
N ASP A 167 12.69 -7.74 3.72
CA ASP A 167 12.50 -9.20 3.57
C ASP A 167 11.07 -9.66 3.91
N ASP A 168 10.39 -8.95 4.83
CA ASP A 168 9.01 -9.25 5.20
C ASP A 168 7.98 -8.84 4.12
N ASP A 169 8.41 -8.13 3.07
CA ASP A 169 7.53 -7.73 1.97
C ASP A 169 7.45 -8.80 0.89
N TYR A 170 8.34 -9.81 0.95
CA TYR A 170 8.38 -10.90 -0.02
C TYR A 170 7.68 -12.15 0.50
N LYS A 171 7.13 -12.94 -0.42
CA LYS A 171 6.45 -14.22 -0.14
C LYS A 171 5.26 -14.10 0.83
N VAL A 172 4.74 -12.89 0.99
CA VAL A 172 3.56 -12.58 1.80
C VAL A 172 2.58 -11.78 0.95
N PRO A 173 1.33 -12.21 0.84
CA PRO A 173 0.31 -11.43 0.14
C PRO A 173 0.08 -10.09 0.83
N LYS A 174 0.12 -9.00 0.04
CA LYS A 174 -0.10 -7.63 0.52
C LYS A 174 -0.86 -6.80 -0.51
N LEU A 175 -1.40 -5.68 -0.05
CA LEU A 175 -1.89 -4.61 -0.92
C LEU A 175 -0.76 -3.60 -1.12
N PHE A 176 -0.23 -3.54 -2.33
CA PHE A 176 0.79 -2.56 -2.70
C PHE A 176 0.12 -1.36 -3.35
N TYR A 177 0.53 -0.14 -2.98
CA TYR A 177 -0.07 1.08 -3.50
C TYR A 177 0.95 2.21 -3.62
N GLY A 178 0.70 3.15 -4.53
CA GLY A 178 1.58 4.32 -4.66
C GLY A 178 1.30 5.16 -5.88
N ASN A 179 1.94 6.33 -5.92
CA ASN A 179 2.02 7.16 -7.11
C ASN A 179 3.32 6.83 -7.86
N VAL A 180 3.19 6.18 -8.99
CA VAL A 180 4.25 5.53 -9.73
C VAL A 180 4.13 5.80 -11.22
N ASP A 181 5.14 5.44 -12.00
CA ASP A 181 5.02 5.28 -13.44
C ASP A 181 4.84 3.79 -13.75
N ILE A 182 4.07 3.48 -14.78
CA ILE A 182 3.80 2.10 -15.17
C ILE A 182 3.98 1.88 -16.67
N LYS A 183 4.30 0.64 -17.03
CA LYS A 183 4.32 0.19 -18.43
C LYS A 183 3.84 -1.25 -18.52
N PHE A 184 2.87 -1.52 -19.38
CA PHE A 184 2.50 -2.87 -19.76
C PHE A 184 3.39 -3.34 -20.90
N ASN A 185 3.91 -4.55 -20.79
CA ASN A 185 4.70 -5.17 -21.84
C ASN A 185 4.10 -6.53 -22.19
N LYS A 186 3.75 -6.73 -23.45
CA LYS A 186 3.36 -8.03 -23.97
C LYS A 186 4.56 -8.97 -23.96
N ARG A 187 4.37 -10.21 -23.53
CA ARG A 187 5.40 -11.24 -23.46
C ARG A 187 4.86 -12.55 -24.00
N THR A 188 5.71 -13.34 -24.62
CA THR A 188 5.38 -14.69 -25.07
C THR A 188 6.28 -15.67 -24.31
N ASN A 189 5.68 -16.69 -23.74
CA ASN A 189 6.41 -17.76 -23.09
C ASN A 189 7.09 -18.62 -24.16
N SER A 190 8.40 -18.71 -24.15
CA SER A 190 9.20 -19.44 -25.12
C SER A 190 8.96 -20.96 -25.11
N SER A 191 8.49 -21.51 -23.98
CA SER A 191 8.29 -22.96 -23.85
C SER A 191 6.95 -23.46 -24.39
N ASN A 192 5.89 -22.64 -24.38
CA ASN A 192 4.54 -23.07 -24.78
C ASN A 192 3.79 -22.06 -25.66
N GLY A 193 4.43 -20.98 -26.08
CA GLY A 193 3.84 -19.95 -26.92
C GLY A 193 2.71 -19.11 -26.27
N SER A 194 2.41 -19.32 -24.99
CA SER A 194 1.34 -18.58 -24.33
C SER A 194 1.71 -17.10 -24.16
N VAL A 195 0.72 -16.23 -24.43
CA VAL A 195 0.87 -14.78 -24.23
C VAL A 195 0.53 -14.41 -22.80
N PHE A 196 1.33 -13.55 -22.21
CA PHE A 196 1.07 -12.92 -20.92
C PHE A 196 1.53 -11.46 -20.96
N TYR A 197 1.06 -10.68 -19.99
CA TYR A 197 1.47 -9.29 -19.84
C TYR A 197 2.25 -9.11 -18.56
N SER A 198 3.18 -8.15 -18.59
CA SER A 198 4.00 -7.76 -17.46
C SER A 198 3.81 -6.27 -17.22
N LEU A 199 3.21 -5.91 -16.09
CA LEU A 199 3.09 -4.54 -15.59
C LEU A 199 4.39 -4.18 -14.89
N ALA A 200 5.27 -3.44 -15.55
CA ALA A 200 6.48 -2.87 -14.95
C ALA A 200 6.11 -1.60 -14.19
N ILE A 201 6.57 -1.49 -12.95
CA ILE A 201 6.32 -0.37 -12.04
C ILE A 201 7.62 0.36 -11.77
N PHE A 202 7.63 1.69 -11.92
CA PHE A 202 8.83 2.53 -11.79
C PHE A 202 8.64 3.59 -10.73
N LEU A 203 9.71 3.89 -10.00
CA LEU A 203 9.76 5.09 -9.16
C LEU A 203 9.82 6.35 -10.05
N ARG A 204 8.93 7.30 -9.82
CA ARG A 204 8.87 8.55 -10.59
C ARG A 204 10.15 9.39 -10.51
N LYS A 205 10.78 9.43 -9.33
CA LYS A 205 11.98 10.26 -9.10
C LYS A 205 13.23 9.74 -9.81
N THR A 206 13.43 8.44 -9.79
CA THR A 206 14.67 7.78 -10.25
C THR A 206 14.48 7.02 -11.55
N ASN A 207 13.24 6.85 -11.99
CA ASN A 207 12.87 5.99 -13.12
C ASN A 207 13.38 4.52 -12.97
N SER A 208 13.71 4.11 -11.75
CA SER A 208 14.14 2.74 -11.46
C SER A 208 12.94 1.81 -11.35
N ILE A 209 13.10 0.56 -11.80
CA ILE A 209 12.07 -0.48 -11.66
C ILE A 209 11.96 -0.88 -10.20
N VAL A 210 10.74 -0.84 -9.66
CA VAL A 210 10.38 -1.29 -8.32
C VAL A 210 10.11 -2.78 -8.33
N CYS A 211 9.20 -3.20 -9.20
CA CYS A 211 8.81 -4.59 -9.39
C CYS A 211 8.06 -4.77 -10.71
N SER A 212 7.75 -6.00 -11.04
CA SER A 212 6.96 -6.36 -12.21
C SER A 212 5.83 -7.31 -11.81
N ILE A 213 4.61 -7.06 -12.28
CA ILE A 213 3.43 -7.86 -11.98
C ILE A 213 3.00 -8.60 -13.24
N LYS A 214 3.07 -9.93 -13.21
CA LYS A 214 2.63 -10.80 -14.31
C LYS A 214 1.12 -11.01 -14.26
N MET A 215 0.49 -11.05 -15.42
CA MET A 215 -0.94 -11.31 -15.58
C MET A 215 -1.23 -12.03 -16.92
N SER A 216 -2.33 -12.75 -16.97
CA SER A 216 -2.80 -13.35 -18.23
C SER A 216 -3.30 -12.27 -19.20
N GLU A 217 -3.39 -12.61 -20.48
CA GLU A 217 -3.99 -11.73 -21.48
C GLU A 217 -5.43 -11.36 -21.13
N THR A 218 -6.21 -12.32 -20.64
CA THR A 218 -7.59 -12.07 -20.18
C THR A 218 -7.64 -10.99 -19.08
N VAL A 219 -6.77 -11.07 -18.09
CA VAL A 219 -6.69 -10.06 -17.00
C VAL A 219 -6.32 -8.69 -17.55
N PHE A 220 -5.34 -8.63 -18.49
CA PHE A 220 -4.95 -7.37 -19.12
C PHE A 220 -6.10 -6.75 -19.90
N LEU A 221 -6.81 -7.53 -20.71
CA LEU A 221 -7.96 -7.03 -21.49
C LEU A 221 -9.08 -6.47 -20.60
N HIS A 222 -9.34 -7.10 -19.45
CA HIS A 222 -10.29 -6.57 -18.47
C HIS A 222 -9.82 -5.28 -17.82
N LEU A 223 -8.52 -5.07 -17.63
CA LEU A 223 -7.95 -3.82 -17.13
C LEU A 223 -7.92 -2.73 -18.19
N GLN A 224 -7.74 -3.12 -19.47
CA GLN A 224 -7.61 -2.18 -20.59
C GLN A 224 -8.84 -1.28 -20.74
N THR A 225 -10.03 -1.84 -20.64
CA THR A 225 -11.29 -1.10 -20.88
C THR A 225 -11.54 -0.02 -19.83
N PRO A 226 -11.57 -0.31 -18.50
CA PRO A 226 -11.92 0.69 -17.51
C PRO A 226 -10.81 1.75 -17.31
N PHE A 227 -9.56 1.40 -17.59
CA PHE A 227 -8.42 2.29 -17.32
C PHE A 227 -7.76 2.84 -18.58
N ALA A 228 -8.31 2.57 -19.77
CA ALA A 228 -7.81 3.02 -21.07
C ALA A 228 -6.31 2.77 -21.31
N VAL A 229 -5.74 1.73 -20.65
CA VAL A 229 -4.32 1.41 -20.76
C VAL A 229 -4.04 0.57 -22.00
N LYS A 230 -2.87 0.75 -22.60
CA LYS A 230 -2.39 0.02 -23.79
C LYS A 230 -1.07 -0.68 -23.47
N ASP A 231 -0.77 -1.74 -24.18
CA ASP A 231 0.56 -2.36 -24.10
C ASP A 231 1.62 -1.48 -24.77
N ASP A 232 2.85 -1.64 -24.31
CA ASP A 232 4.04 -0.92 -24.74
C ASP A 232 4.02 0.62 -24.57
N VAL A 233 2.99 1.15 -23.91
CA VAL A 233 2.88 2.57 -23.55
C VAL A 233 3.29 2.76 -22.09
N LYS A 234 4.13 3.77 -21.84
CA LYS A 234 4.48 4.18 -20.49
C LYS A 234 3.52 5.28 -20.02
N TYR A 235 2.89 5.04 -18.89
CA TYR A 235 2.03 5.99 -18.21
C TYR A 235 2.78 6.58 -17.02
N THR A 236 2.79 7.89 -16.93
CA THR A 236 3.44 8.63 -15.83
C THR A 236 2.41 9.16 -14.86
N ASN A 237 2.81 9.36 -13.60
CA ASN A 237 1.94 9.93 -12.55
C ASN A 237 0.65 9.13 -12.30
N VAL A 238 0.78 7.83 -12.22
CA VAL A 238 -0.34 6.90 -12.06
C VAL A 238 -0.52 6.54 -10.58
N LEU A 239 -1.73 6.62 -10.07
CA LEU A 239 -2.09 6.00 -8.80
C LEU A 239 -2.39 4.53 -9.06
N LEU A 240 -1.58 3.68 -8.44
CA LEU A 240 -1.70 2.23 -8.57
C LEU A 240 -1.98 1.61 -7.20
N ALA A 241 -2.93 0.68 -7.16
CA ALA A 241 -3.12 -0.23 -6.04
C ALA A 241 -3.28 -1.66 -6.57
N VAL A 242 -2.51 -2.60 -6.01
CA VAL A 242 -2.50 -3.99 -6.47
C VAL A 242 -2.40 -4.97 -5.30
N ALA A 243 -3.22 -6.02 -5.32
CA ALA A 243 -3.18 -7.12 -4.37
C ALA A 243 -2.36 -8.28 -4.97
N THR A 244 -1.19 -8.56 -4.41
CA THR A 244 -0.30 -9.61 -4.92
C THR A 244 0.66 -10.12 -3.86
N THR A 245 1.34 -11.21 -4.17
CA THR A 245 2.53 -11.69 -3.46
C THR A 245 3.76 -11.36 -4.29
N LEU A 246 4.69 -10.60 -3.74
CA LEU A 246 5.97 -10.33 -4.39
C LEU A 246 7.01 -11.39 -4.05
N ASN A 247 7.83 -11.75 -5.03
CA ASN A 247 8.97 -12.64 -4.89
C ASN A 247 10.23 -11.88 -5.31
N LYS A 248 11.33 -12.11 -4.59
CA LYS A 248 12.62 -11.55 -4.92
C LYS A 248 13.52 -12.62 -5.51
N ASN A 249 13.99 -12.40 -6.72
CA ASN A 249 14.91 -13.29 -7.45
C ASN A 249 16.17 -12.48 -7.79
N GLY A 250 17.20 -12.54 -6.94
CA GLY A 250 18.37 -11.69 -7.04
C GLY A 250 18.02 -10.20 -6.88
N SER A 251 18.32 -9.38 -7.89
CA SER A 251 17.95 -7.95 -7.96
C SER A 251 16.54 -7.72 -8.50
N TYR A 252 15.87 -8.74 -9.00
CA TYR A 252 14.57 -8.65 -9.63
C TYR A 252 13.44 -8.99 -8.66
N VAL A 253 12.38 -8.16 -8.66
CA VAL A 253 11.20 -8.35 -7.85
C VAL A 253 10.00 -8.56 -8.77
N ASP A 254 9.30 -9.66 -8.61
CA ASP A 254 8.11 -9.96 -9.40
C ASP A 254 6.93 -10.42 -8.55
N GLY A 255 5.73 -10.26 -9.11
CA GLY A 255 4.48 -10.76 -8.57
C GLY A 255 3.58 -11.28 -9.66
N LYS A 256 2.41 -11.79 -9.27
CA LYS A 256 1.38 -12.27 -10.21
C LYS A 256 0.01 -11.89 -9.68
N ILE A 257 -0.87 -11.45 -10.59
CA ILE A 257 -2.31 -11.33 -10.33
C ILE A 257 -3.09 -12.29 -11.24
N SER A 258 -4.13 -12.88 -10.67
CA SER A 258 -4.99 -13.84 -11.36
C SER A 258 -6.33 -13.23 -11.79
N TYR A 259 -6.68 -12.06 -11.24
CA TYR A 259 -7.96 -11.39 -11.45
C TYR A 259 -7.75 -9.89 -11.64
N SER A 260 -8.54 -9.27 -12.54
CA SER A 260 -8.51 -7.81 -12.77
C SER A 260 -8.91 -7.00 -11.54
N ASP A 261 -9.84 -7.53 -10.74
CA ASP A 261 -10.30 -6.90 -9.49
C ASP A 261 -9.18 -6.65 -8.47
N TYR A 262 -8.03 -7.31 -8.65
CA TYR A 262 -6.85 -7.15 -7.78
C TYR A 262 -5.88 -6.05 -8.23
N CYS A 263 -6.29 -5.26 -9.21
CA CYS A 263 -5.52 -4.12 -9.69
C CYS A 263 -6.45 -2.93 -9.96
N VAL A 264 -6.14 -1.78 -9.37
CA VAL A 264 -6.83 -0.52 -9.64
C VAL A 264 -5.80 0.50 -10.10
N ILE A 265 -6.10 1.18 -11.19
CA ILE A 265 -5.22 2.13 -11.86
C ILE A 265 -6.01 3.42 -12.03
N ASP A 266 -5.43 4.55 -11.67
CA ASP A 266 -5.97 5.87 -11.94
C ASP A 266 -4.88 6.74 -12.58
N VAL A 267 -5.10 7.11 -13.81
CA VAL A 267 -4.17 7.95 -14.60
C VAL A 267 -4.58 9.41 -14.41
N ILE A 268 -3.70 10.19 -13.79
CA ILE A 268 -3.95 11.57 -13.38
C ILE A 268 -3.42 12.55 -14.44
#